data_521d50069d1cdafb21d6a1d522bba529
#
_entry.id   521d50069d1cdafb21d6a1d522bba529
#
_cell.length_a   1.000
_cell.length_b   1.000
_cell.length_c   1.000
_cell.angle_alpha   90.00
_cell.angle_beta   90.00
_cell.angle_gamma   90.00
#
_symmetry.space_group_name_H-M   'P 1'
#
loop_
_entity.id
_entity.type
_entity.pdbx_description
1 polymer ?
#
loop_
_entity_poly.entity_id
_entity_poly.type
_entity_poly.pdbx_seq_one_letter_code
_entity_poly.pdbx_strand_id
1 'polypeptide(L)'
;MKFLSRRSIVAALAGPLVIAACSPADSAEGAALAQTPPGMETAIFAGGCFWSVEHHFEQVPGVVEAVSGFTGGRVSNPGYLQVVRGGTGHVEAVRVTYDPARVSYRQLVDGFWRSIDPTDPAGQFCDRGASYVTAVFATPGQREAAEASRRAARAALGNPAVFTPVRAAERFWPAERTHQDYARRNPGAYQAYVRGCRRVQALRRVWGGA
;
A
#
# COMPACT_ATOMS: atom_id res chain seq x y z
N MET A 1 -4.24 -41.07 -84.06
CA MET A 1 -5.08 -40.93 -82.83
C MET A 1 -4.25 -40.16 -81.81
N LYS A 2 -4.59 -38.89 -81.56
CA LYS A 2 -3.87 -37.97 -80.64
C LYS A 2 -4.71 -37.76 -79.39
N PHE A 3 -4.24 -38.21 -78.24
CA PHE A 3 -4.87 -37.95 -76.94
C PHE A 3 -4.35 -36.63 -76.44
N LEU A 4 -5.28 -35.69 -76.24
CA LEU A 4 -5.04 -34.41 -75.63
C LEU A 4 -5.22 -34.54 -74.09
N SER A 5 -4.13 -34.36 -73.38
CA SER A 5 -4.16 -34.26 -71.91
C SER A 5 -4.58 -32.88 -71.44
N ARG A 6 -5.70 -32.81 -70.72
CA ARG A 6 -6.14 -31.57 -70.04
C ARG A 6 -5.37 -31.46 -68.75
N ARG A 7 -4.55 -30.43 -68.60
CA ARG A 7 -3.95 -30.02 -67.32
C ARG A 7 -4.93 -29.11 -66.59
N SER A 8 -5.42 -29.58 -65.43
CA SER A 8 -6.19 -28.78 -64.49
C SER A 8 -5.24 -27.88 -63.69
N ILE A 9 -5.45 -26.58 -63.79
CA ILE A 9 -4.75 -25.60 -62.99
C ILE A 9 -5.56 -25.44 -61.71
N VAL A 10 -4.95 -25.88 -60.56
CA VAL A 10 -5.48 -25.62 -59.21
C VAL A 10 -4.95 -24.25 -58.78
N ALA A 11 -5.81 -23.25 -58.76
CA ALA A 11 -5.50 -21.93 -58.20
C ALA A 11 -5.54 -22.02 -56.68
N ALA A 12 -4.39 -21.89 -56.04
CA ALA A 12 -4.26 -21.78 -54.60
C ALA A 12 -4.64 -20.34 -54.16
N LEU A 13 -5.78 -20.19 -53.53
CA LEU A 13 -6.18 -18.96 -52.86
C LEU A 13 -5.38 -18.83 -51.54
N ALA A 14 -4.34 -18.01 -51.54
CA ALA A 14 -3.66 -17.59 -50.33
C ALA A 14 -4.46 -16.48 -49.68
N GLY A 15 -5.25 -16.83 -48.68
CA GLY A 15 -5.91 -15.83 -47.79
C GLY A 15 -4.88 -15.19 -46.87
N PRO A 16 -5.00 -13.87 -46.58
CA PRO A 16 -4.10 -13.24 -45.62
C PRO A 16 -4.38 -13.75 -44.21
N LEU A 17 -3.34 -14.33 -43.59
CA LEU A 17 -3.32 -14.71 -42.18
C LEU A 17 -3.28 -13.42 -41.36
N VAL A 18 -4.43 -12.99 -40.84
CA VAL A 18 -4.49 -11.88 -39.87
C VAL A 18 -3.94 -12.43 -38.55
N ILE A 19 -2.66 -12.17 -38.30
CA ILE A 19 -2.07 -12.36 -36.99
C ILE A 19 -2.63 -11.25 -36.10
N ALA A 20 -3.63 -11.58 -35.28
CA ALA A 20 -4.07 -10.71 -34.20
C ALA A 20 -2.87 -10.58 -33.23
N ALA A 21 -2.15 -9.46 -33.33
CA ALA A 21 -1.17 -9.08 -32.34
C ALA A 21 -1.94 -8.81 -31.03
N CYS A 22 -1.83 -9.74 -30.07
CA CYS A 22 -2.18 -9.45 -28.68
C CYS A 22 -1.28 -8.31 -28.23
N SER A 23 -1.80 -7.11 -28.22
CA SER A 23 -1.14 -5.97 -27.60
C SER A 23 -0.99 -6.24 -26.11
N PRO A 24 0.22 -6.11 -25.54
CA PRO A 24 0.41 -6.09 -24.10
C PRO A 24 -0.04 -4.72 -23.57
N ALA A 25 -1.34 -4.47 -23.55
CA ALA A 25 -1.90 -3.18 -23.08
C ALA A 25 -2.15 -3.17 -21.56
N ASP A 26 -1.91 -4.28 -20.85
CA ASP A 26 -2.17 -4.36 -19.41
C ASP A 26 -0.94 -4.10 -18.50
N SER A 27 0.22 -3.76 -19.07
CA SER A 27 1.44 -3.57 -18.27
C SER A 27 1.87 -2.12 -18.10
N ALA A 28 1.19 -1.15 -18.65
CA ALA A 28 1.61 0.27 -18.65
C ALA A 28 0.69 1.20 -17.85
N GLU A 29 -0.37 0.70 -17.22
CA GLU A 29 -1.17 1.48 -16.26
C GLU A 29 -0.55 1.47 -14.83
N GLY A 30 0.71 1.12 -14.75
CA GLY A 30 1.56 1.25 -13.57
C GLY A 30 1.75 2.72 -13.21
N ALA A 31 0.77 3.26 -12.47
CA ALA A 31 0.97 4.35 -11.54
C ALA A 31 1.63 5.63 -12.12
N ALA A 32 0.92 6.35 -12.96
CA ALA A 32 0.94 7.79 -12.77
C ALA A 32 0.59 8.01 -11.30
N LEU A 33 1.56 8.49 -10.49
CA LEU A 33 1.27 8.98 -9.13
C LEU A 33 0.10 9.93 -9.30
N ALA A 34 -1.10 9.54 -8.85
CA ALA A 34 -2.25 10.40 -8.94
C ALA A 34 -1.81 11.72 -8.31
N GLN A 35 -1.83 12.79 -9.09
CA GLN A 35 -1.42 14.09 -8.60
C GLN A 35 -2.35 14.43 -7.46
N THR A 36 -1.79 14.87 -6.35
CA THR A 36 -2.60 15.31 -5.20
C THR A 36 -3.57 16.38 -5.69
N PRO A 37 -4.89 16.21 -5.50
CA PRO A 37 -5.86 17.20 -5.95
C PRO A 37 -5.55 18.58 -5.37
N PRO A 38 -5.87 19.67 -6.08
CA PRO A 38 -5.66 21.03 -5.58
C PRO A 38 -6.28 21.22 -4.18
N GLY A 39 -5.51 21.81 -3.26
CA GLY A 39 -5.95 22.06 -1.89
C GLY A 39 -5.88 20.85 -0.95
N MET A 40 -5.57 19.66 -1.47
CA MET A 40 -5.34 18.46 -0.65
C MET A 40 -3.86 18.29 -0.32
N GLU A 41 -3.58 17.58 0.76
CA GLU A 41 -2.23 17.18 1.17
C GLU A 41 -2.11 15.67 1.24
N THR A 42 -0.87 15.17 1.31
CA THR A 42 -0.60 13.72 1.43
C THR A 42 0.28 13.41 2.63
N ALA A 43 0.06 12.23 3.22
CA ALA A 43 0.87 11.63 4.28
C ALA A 43 1.11 10.14 3.97
N ILE A 44 2.25 9.57 4.42
CA ILE A 44 2.59 8.17 4.18
C ILE A 44 2.92 7.49 5.50
N PHE A 45 2.26 6.36 5.75
CA PHE A 45 2.36 5.58 6.97
C PHE A 45 2.60 4.10 6.67
N ALA A 46 3.58 3.50 7.34
CA ALA A 46 3.79 2.05 7.37
C ALA A 46 3.40 1.51 8.74
N GLY A 47 2.42 0.61 8.80
CA GLY A 47 1.83 0.12 10.05
C GLY A 47 1.55 -1.39 10.06
N GLY A 48 2.43 -2.19 9.46
CA GLY A 48 2.21 -3.61 9.20
C GLY A 48 1.34 -3.81 7.97
N CYS A 49 0.44 -4.81 7.98
CA CYS A 49 -0.44 -5.06 6.85
C CYS A 49 -1.21 -3.81 6.42
N PHE A 50 -0.97 -3.38 5.19
CA PHE A 50 -1.55 -2.16 4.63
C PHE A 50 -3.09 -2.20 4.52
N TRP A 51 -3.74 -3.38 4.40
CA TRP A 51 -5.20 -3.47 4.44
C TRP A 51 -5.79 -2.89 5.72
N SER A 52 -5.09 -3.06 6.86
CA SER A 52 -5.55 -2.54 8.15
C SER A 52 -5.26 -1.05 8.30
N VAL A 53 -4.16 -0.57 7.75
CA VAL A 53 -3.78 0.84 7.78
C VAL A 53 -4.68 1.66 6.84
N GLU A 54 -4.94 1.15 5.62
CA GLU A 54 -5.87 1.72 4.65
C GLU A 54 -7.27 1.83 5.28
N HIS A 55 -7.80 0.72 5.78
CA HIS A 55 -9.11 0.71 6.44
C HIS A 55 -9.19 1.67 7.63
N HIS A 56 -8.13 1.81 8.43
CA HIS A 56 -8.09 2.78 9.53
C HIS A 56 -8.24 4.22 9.01
N PHE A 57 -7.49 4.60 7.99
CA PHE A 57 -7.54 5.97 7.47
C PHE A 57 -8.80 6.27 6.68
N GLU A 58 -9.40 5.31 5.98
CA GLU A 58 -10.70 5.47 5.32
C GLU A 58 -11.82 5.87 6.28
N GLN A 59 -11.69 5.56 7.59
CA GLN A 59 -12.67 5.93 8.62
C GLN A 59 -12.45 7.33 9.19
N VAL A 60 -11.36 8.03 8.85
CA VAL A 60 -11.03 9.34 9.42
C VAL A 60 -11.74 10.45 8.65
N PRO A 61 -12.63 11.23 9.28
CA PRO A 61 -13.27 12.36 8.63
C PRO A 61 -12.23 13.39 8.13
N GLY A 62 -12.30 13.74 6.86
CA GLY A 62 -11.32 14.62 6.21
C GLY A 62 -10.29 13.86 5.35
N VAL A 63 -10.15 12.55 5.50
CA VAL A 63 -9.43 11.73 4.53
C VAL A 63 -10.28 11.57 3.27
N VAL A 64 -9.67 11.84 2.13
CA VAL A 64 -10.30 11.79 0.80
C VAL A 64 -10.01 10.44 0.14
N GLU A 65 -8.78 9.94 0.30
CA GLU A 65 -8.33 8.70 -0.30
C GLU A 65 -7.22 8.07 0.56
N ALA A 66 -7.23 6.76 0.69
CA ALA A 66 -6.12 5.98 1.22
C ALA A 66 -5.74 4.91 0.19
N VAL A 67 -4.45 4.81 -0.15
CA VAL A 67 -3.94 3.90 -1.19
C VAL A 67 -2.89 3.00 -0.58
N SER A 68 -3.12 1.70 -0.60
CA SER A 68 -2.14 0.68 -0.22
C SER A 68 -0.99 0.60 -1.21
N GLY A 69 0.24 0.44 -0.72
CA GLY A 69 1.43 0.38 -1.57
C GLY A 69 2.72 0.14 -0.82
N PHE A 70 3.82 0.57 -1.41
CA PHE A 70 5.17 0.28 -0.94
C PHE A 70 6.05 1.52 -0.99
N THR A 71 6.94 1.67 0.00
CA THR A 71 7.93 2.76 0.03
C THR A 71 9.16 2.35 0.85
N GLY A 72 10.21 3.17 0.81
CA GLY A 72 11.40 3.01 1.64
C GLY A 72 12.42 2.00 1.11
N GLY A 73 12.18 1.40 -0.04
CA GLY A 73 13.06 0.42 -0.67
C GLY A 73 13.75 0.93 -1.95
N ARG A 74 14.52 0.04 -2.58
CA ARG A 74 15.37 0.40 -3.74
C ARG A 74 14.85 -0.12 -5.08
N VAL A 75 13.90 -1.04 -5.07
CA VAL A 75 13.34 -1.65 -6.28
C VAL A 75 12.29 -0.71 -6.87
N SER A 76 12.42 -0.40 -8.15
CA SER A 76 11.42 0.40 -8.86
C SER A 76 10.22 -0.46 -9.23
N ASN A 77 9.02 0.07 -9.02
CA ASN A 77 7.74 -0.58 -9.33
C ASN A 77 7.67 -2.03 -8.79
N PRO A 78 7.85 -2.22 -7.46
CA PRO A 78 7.85 -3.55 -6.88
C PRO A 78 6.43 -4.14 -6.88
N GLY A 79 6.31 -5.43 -7.19
CA GLY A 79 5.05 -6.17 -7.00
C GLY A 79 4.92 -6.72 -5.57
N TYR A 80 3.70 -7.01 -5.13
CA TYR A 80 3.38 -7.51 -3.79
C TYR A 80 4.24 -8.72 -3.40
N LEU A 81 4.27 -9.76 -4.23
CA LEU A 81 5.04 -10.97 -3.92
C LEU A 81 6.56 -10.70 -3.79
N GLN A 82 7.07 -9.71 -4.50
CA GLN A 82 8.47 -9.33 -4.42
C GLN A 82 8.78 -8.66 -3.07
N VAL A 83 7.90 -7.80 -2.59
CA VAL A 83 8.07 -7.11 -1.31
C VAL A 83 7.96 -8.08 -0.13
N VAL A 84 6.93 -8.93 -0.11
CA VAL A 84 6.72 -9.86 1.02
C VAL A 84 7.76 -10.97 1.10
N ARG A 85 8.38 -11.35 -0.02
CA ARG A 85 9.54 -12.26 -0.02
C ARG A 85 10.81 -11.64 0.56
N GLY A 86 10.84 -10.32 0.67
CA GLY A 86 11.98 -9.57 1.20
C GLY A 86 13.05 -9.23 0.16
N GLY A 87 14.11 -8.54 0.60
CA GLY A 87 15.24 -8.13 -0.25
C GLY A 87 15.03 -6.84 -1.05
N THR A 88 13.81 -6.32 -1.15
CA THR A 88 13.52 -5.06 -1.85
C THR A 88 13.86 -3.82 -1.03
N GLY A 89 13.87 -3.95 0.29
CA GLY A 89 13.96 -2.86 1.26
C GLY A 89 12.65 -2.08 1.44
N HIS A 90 11.62 -2.38 0.64
CA HIS A 90 10.31 -1.77 0.79
C HIS A 90 9.56 -2.30 2.00
N VAL A 91 8.72 -1.43 2.56
CA VAL A 91 7.70 -1.78 3.55
C VAL A 91 6.31 -1.60 2.94
N GLU A 92 5.33 -2.37 3.43
CA GLU A 92 3.93 -2.08 3.17
C GLU A 92 3.56 -0.74 3.83
N ALA A 93 2.94 0.13 3.06
CA ALA A 93 2.59 1.48 3.49
C ALA A 93 1.27 1.92 2.86
N VAL A 94 0.70 2.97 3.43
CA VAL A 94 -0.49 3.63 2.89
C VAL A 94 -0.18 5.10 2.66
N ARG A 95 -0.49 5.59 1.45
CA ARG A 95 -0.53 7.00 1.14
C ARG A 95 -1.94 7.51 1.39
N VAL A 96 -2.06 8.49 2.27
CA VAL A 96 -3.31 9.13 2.67
C VAL A 96 -3.38 10.50 2.03
N THR A 97 -4.42 10.76 1.24
CA THR A 97 -4.78 12.09 0.72
C THR A 97 -5.87 12.67 1.61
N TYR A 98 -5.68 13.87 2.11
CA TYR A 98 -6.60 14.47 3.08
C TYR A 98 -6.83 15.96 2.81
N ASP A 99 -7.98 16.46 3.29
CA ASP A 99 -8.33 17.88 3.31
C ASP A 99 -7.78 18.53 4.58
N PRO A 100 -6.75 19.40 4.47
CA PRO A 100 -6.13 20.04 5.65
C PRO A 100 -7.07 21.01 6.38
N ALA A 101 -8.16 21.44 5.76
CA ALA A 101 -9.19 22.23 6.43
C ALA A 101 -10.09 21.39 7.36
N ARG A 102 -10.13 20.06 7.18
CA ARG A 102 -10.97 19.12 7.93
C ARG A 102 -10.19 18.26 8.93
N VAL A 103 -8.97 17.88 8.57
CA VAL A 103 -8.08 17.11 9.43
C VAL A 103 -6.63 17.53 9.21
N SER A 104 -5.91 17.82 10.29
CA SER A 104 -4.50 18.20 10.18
C SER A 104 -3.60 16.96 10.07
N TYR A 105 -2.40 17.15 9.48
CA TYR A 105 -1.36 16.12 9.47
C TYR A 105 -1.07 15.57 10.87
N ARG A 106 -1.02 16.47 11.89
CA ARG A 106 -0.78 16.08 13.28
C ARG A 106 -1.85 15.13 13.80
N GLN A 107 -3.12 15.37 13.53
CA GLN A 107 -4.21 14.48 13.93
C GLN A 107 -4.11 13.11 13.25
N LEU A 108 -3.72 13.06 11.97
CA LEU A 108 -3.49 11.79 11.27
C LEU A 108 -2.36 10.98 11.92
N VAL A 109 -1.24 11.63 12.25
CA VAL A 109 -0.11 10.94 12.91
C VAL A 109 -0.51 10.49 14.33
N ASP A 110 -1.23 11.31 15.09
CA ASP A 110 -1.69 10.94 16.43
C ASP A 110 -2.66 9.75 16.40
N GLY A 111 -3.56 9.70 15.41
CA GLY A 111 -4.44 8.54 15.17
C GLY A 111 -3.68 7.30 14.73
N PHE A 112 -2.67 7.45 13.86
CA PHE A 112 -1.83 6.36 13.41
C PHE A 112 -1.18 5.59 14.57
N TRP A 113 -0.61 6.30 15.56
CA TRP A 113 0.01 5.64 16.72
C TRP A 113 -0.95 4.67 17.40
N ARG A 114 -2.22 5.05 17.54
CA ARG A 114 -3.25 4.21 18.19
C ARG A 114 -3.65 2.98 17.38
N SER A 115 -3.29 2.94 16.11
CA SER A 115 -3.57 1.83 15.21
C SER A 115 -2.46 0.78 15.14
N ILE A 116 -1.31 1.01 15.78
CA ILE A 116 -0.14 0.11 15.74
C ILE A 116 0.37 -0.23 17.15
N ASP A 117 1.24 -1.24 17.21
CA ASP A 117 2.14 -1.48 18.33
C ASP A 117 3.53 -0.88 18.00
N PRO A 118 3.84 0.33 18.47
CA PRO A 118 5.11 0.98 18.15
C PRO A 118 6.30 0.38 18.92
N THR A 119 6.06 -0.59 19.81
CA THR A 119 7.09 -1.27 20.60
C THR A 119 7.57 -2.58 19.97
N ASP A 120 6.97 -2.99 18.86
CA ASP A 120 7.36 -4.19 18.13
C ASP A 120 8.29 -3.84 16.94
N PRO A 121 9.59 -4.23 16.99
CA PRO A 121 10.53 -3.94 15.92
C PRO A 121 10.48 -4.93 14.75
N ALA A 122 9.77 -6.06 14.88
CA ALA A 122 9.88 -7.20 13.96
C ALA A 122 8.65 -7.34 13.03
N GLY A 123 7.72 -6.42 13.09
CA GLY A 123 6.47 -6.45 12.32
C GLY A 123 5.30 -5.96 13.14
N GLN A 124 4.08 -6.40 12.81
CA GLN A 124 2.88 -6.02 13.53
C GLN A 124 1.94 -7.22 13.72
N PHE A 125 1.64 -7.53 14.96
CA PHE A 125 0.70 -8.61 15.34
C PHE A 125 1.14 -9.97 14.78
N CYS A 126 0.41 -10.52 13.81
CA CYS A 126 0.76 -11.77 13.16
C CYS A 126 1.61 -11.60 11.89
N ASP A 127 1.76 -10.38 11.39
CA ASP A 127 2.56 -10.09 10.20
C ASP A 127 4.00 -9.81 10.60
N ARG A 128 4.90 -10.69 10.20
CA ARG A 128 6.31 -10.67 10.61
C ARG A 128 7.24 -10.48 9.42
N GLY A 129 8.32 -9.77 9.65
CA GLY A 129 9.36 -9.52 8.66
C GLY A 129 9.52 -8.06 8.28
N ALA A 130 10.57 -7.79 7.50
CA ALA A 130 11.00 -6.43 7.17
C ALA A 130 9.97 -5.60 6.40
N SER A 131 9.08 -6.25 5.66
CA SER A 131 7.99 -5.58 4.93
C SER A 131 6.86 -5.08 5.83
N TYR A 132 6.77 -5.55 7.08
CA TYR A 132 5.70 -5.22 8.02
C TYR A 132 6.14 -4.35 9.20
N VAL A 133 7.34 -3.80 9.15
CA VAL A 133 7.80 -2.87 10.19
C VAL A 133 7.10 -1.52 10.06
N THR A 134 7.04 -0.79 11.18
CA THR A 134 6.33 0.49 11.25
C THR A 134 7.25 1.67 10.96
N ALA A 135 6.72 2.70 10.31
CA ALA A 135 7.38 3.99 10.10
C ALA A 135 6.37 5.10 9.78
N VAL A 136 6.71 6.33 10.10
CA VAL A 136 6.08 7.53 9.56
C VAL A 136 7.03 8.13 8.52
N PHE A 137 6.59 8.28 7.28
CA PHE A 137 7.36 8.90 6.21
C PHE A 137 6.95 10.35 6.07
N ALA A 138 7.83 11.28 6.45
CA ALA A 138 7.53 12.69 6.56
C ALA A 138 8.32 13.52 5.54
N THR A 139 7.64 14.44 4.87
CA THR A 139 8.28 15.52 4.11
C THR A 139 9.03 16.47 5.07
N PRO A 140 9.92 17.34 4.58
CA PRO A 140 10.57 18.33 5.43
C PRO A 140 9.59 19.17 6.24
N GLY A 141 8.46 19.59 5.64
CA GLY A 141 7.42 20.38 6.33
C GLY A 141 6.61 19.60 7.37
N GLN A 142 6.56 18.27 7.25
CA GLN A 142 5.81 17.39 8.17
C GLN A 142 6.66 16.87 9.34
N ARG A 143 7.98 16.90 9.20
CA ARG A 143 8.92 16.24 10.11
C ARG A 143 8.76 16.68 11.57
N GLU A 144 8.67 17.97 11.81
CA GLU A 144 8.54 18.50 13.18
C GLU A 144 7.27 17.99 13.87
N ALA A 145 6.13 18.05 13.18
CA ALA A 145 4.85 17.55 13.69
C ALA A 145 4.89 16.02 13.93
N ALA A 146 5.50 15.25 13.03
CA ALA A 146 5.68 13.81 13.19
C ALA A 146 6.54 13.45 14.41
N GLU A 147 7.68 14.13 14.59
CA GLU A 147 8.55 13.89 15.73
C GLU A 147 7.91 14.35 17.07
N ALA A 148 7.15 15.44 17.06
CA ALA A 148 6.40 15.88 18.22
C ALA A 148 5.32 14.85 18.61
N SER A 149 4.60 14.30 17.62
CA SER A 149 3.62 13.23 17.81
C SER A 149 4.28 11.96 18.36
N ARG A 150 5.44 11.57 17.80
CA ARG A 150 6.21 10.41 18.27
C ARG A 150 6.63 10.55 19.75
N ARG A 151 7.08 11.75 20.15
CA ARG A 151 7.42 12.01 21.56
C ARG A 151 6.18 11.90 22.46
N ALA A 152 5.03 12.41 22.04
CA ALA A 152 3.78 12.30 22.76
C ALA A 152 3.32 10.83 22.91
N ALA A 153 3.37 10.05 21.83
CA ALA A 153 3.04 8.63 21.85
C ALA A 153 3.96 7.85 22.80
N ARG A 154 5.27 8.12 22.76
CA ARG A 154 6.25 7.52 23.68
C ARG A 154 5.94 7.85 25.14
N ALA A 155 5.62 9.10 25.44
CA ALA A 155 5.25 9.52 26.80
C ALA A 155 3.97 8.84 27.28
N ALA A 156 2.95 8.73 26.42
CA ALA A 156 1.69 8.06 26.73
C ALA A 156 1.86 6.56 27.04
N LEU A 157 2.85 5.92 26.43
CA LEU A 157 3.17 4.50 26.69
C LEU A 157 3.98 4.29 27.97
N GLY A 158 4.59 5.35 28.55
CA GLY A 158 5.54 5.20 29.64
C GLY A 158 6.77 4.33 29.28
N ASN A 159 6.95 4.03 27.99
CA ASN A 159 7.97 3.11 27.48
C ASN A 159 9.00 3.85 26.62
N PRO A 160 10.29 3.81 26.95
CA PRO A 160 11.35 4.40 26.14
C PRO A 160 11.57 3.68 24.79
N ALA A 161 11.20 2.41 24.65
CA ALA A 161 11.46 1.59 23.48
C ALA A 161 10.35 1.72 22.42
N VAL A 162 10.30 2.86 21.70
CA VAL A 162 9.46 3.06 20.52
C VAL A 162 10.32 2.85 19.27
N PHE A 163 10.05 1.77 18.53
CA PHE A 163 10.82 1.35 17.36
C PHE A 163 10.28 1.90 16.02
N THR A 164 9.18 2.65 16.05
CA THR A 164 8.62 3.30 14.86
C THR A 164 9.38 4.60 14.56
N PRO A 165 10.24 4.65 13.54
CA PRO A 165 10.99 5.86 13.19
C PRO A 165 10.15 6.85 12.39
N VAL A 166 10.55 8.13 12.43
CA VAL A 166 10.17 9.13 11.45
C VAL A 166 11.27 9.15 10.38
N ARG A 167 10.96 8.68 9.17
CA ARG A 167 11.85 8.64 8.02
C ARG A 167 11.55 9.80 7.05
N ALA A 168 12.49 10.12 6.18
CA ALA A 168 12.19 11.02 5.06
C ALA A 168 11.15 10.38 4.13
N ALA A 169 10.26 11.20 3.60
CA ALA A 169 9.33 10.76 2.56
C ALA A 169 10.13 10.35 1.30
N GLU A 170 9.83 9.18 0.79
CA GLU A 170 10.44 8.58 -0.38
C GLU A 170 9.35 8.27 -1.42
N ARG A 171 9.78 7.81 -2.60
CA ARG A 171 8.84 7.44 -3.65
C ARG A 171 7.90 6.35 -3.16
N PHE A 172 6.60 6.58 -3.38
CA PHE A 172 5.54 5.63 -3.09
C PHE A 172 5.15 4.88 -4.37
N TRP A 173 4.96 3.58 -4.26
CA TRP A 173 4.54 2.69 -5.33
C TRP A 173 3.21 2.06 -4.94
N PRO A 174 2.10 2.36 -5.63
CA PRO A 174 0.82 1.71 -5.34
C PRO A 174 0.92 0.20 -5.50
N ALA A 175 0.26 -0.53 -4.61
CA ALA A 175 0.10 -1.97 -4.74
C ALA A 175 -0.94 -2.29 -5.83
N GLU A 176 -0.99 -3.55 -6.25
CA GLU A 176 -1.91 -4.06 -7.25
C GLU A 176 -3.36 -3.81 -6.83
N ARG A 177 -4.23 -3.61 -7.80
CA ARG A 177 -5.66 -3.29 -7.59
C ARG A 177 -6.40 -4.25 -6.65
N THR A 178 -5.97 -5.50 -6.59
CA THR A 178 -6.54 -6.52 -5.70
C THR A 178 -6.34 -6.20 -4.22
N HIS A 179 -5.37 -5.37 -3.88
CA HIS A 179 -5.06 -4.97 -2.51
C HIS A 179 -5.76 -3.66 -2.09
N GLN A 180 -6.22 -2.86 -3.03
CA GLN A 180 -6.90 -1.60 -2.73
C GLN A 180 -8.30 -1.86 -2.19
N ASP A 181 -8.74 -1.08 -1.18
CA ASP A 181 -10.06 -1.22 -0.52
C ASP A 181 -10.33 -2.64 0.00
N TYR A 182 -9.30 -3.40 0.36
CA TYR A 182 -9.45 -4.82 0.62
C TYR A 182 -10.46 -5.11 1.73
N ALA A 183 -10.43 -4.36 2.82
CA ALA A 183 -11.35 -4.54 3.94
C ALA A 183 -12.82 -4.32 3.55
N ARG A 184 -13.08 -3.34 2.67
CA ARG A 184 -14.41 -3.00 2.16
C ARG A 184 -14.90 -4.02 1.13
N ARG A 185 -14.01 -4.48 0.24
CA ARG A 185 -14.34 -5.43 -0.84
C ARG A 185 -14.42 -6.87 -0.36
N ASN A 186 -13.72 -7.22 0.71
CA ASN A 186 -13.63 -8.58 1.26
C ASN A 186 -13.87 -8.60 2.78
N PRO A 187 -15.03 -8.09 3.28
CA PRO A 187 -15.22 -7.85 4.70
C PRO A 187 -15.10 -9.11 5.57
N GLY A 188 -15.60 -10.25 5.07
CA GLY A 188 -15.50 -11.52 5.78
C GLY A 188 -14.07 -12.02 5.97
N ALA A 189 -13.26 -11.98 4.91
CA ALA A 189 -11.85 -12.36 4.95
C ALA A 189 -11.02 -11.41 5.82
N TYR A 190 -11.25 -10.09 5.69
CA TYR A 190 -10.59 -9.10 6.51
C TYR A 190 -10.91 -9.28 8.00
N GLN A 191 -12.19 -9.48 8.37
CA GLN A 191 -12.59 -9.74 9.75
C GLN A 191 -11.99 -11.04 10.32
N ALA A 192 -11.88 -12.09 9.49
CA ALA A 192 -11.23 -13.33 9.91
C ALA A 192 -9.72 -13.08 10.19
N TYR A 193 -9.04 -12.32 9.33
CA TYR A 193 -7.65 -11.91 9.53
C TYR A 193 -7.49 -11.10 10.83
N VAL A 194 -8.27 -10.04 11.06
CA VAL A 194 -8.18 -9.19 12.25
C VAL A 194 -8.38 -9.99 13.53
N ARG A 195 -9.35 -10.92 13.53
CA ARG A 195 -9.60 -11.81 14.68
C ARG A 195 -8.47 -12.81 14.88
N GLY A 196 -8.01 -13.45 13.81
CA GLY A 196 -6.91 -14.43 13.85
C GLY A 196 -5.63 -13.83 14.40
N CYS A 197 -5.29 -12.61 14.00
CA CYS A 197 -4.12 -11.85 14.47
C CYS A 197 -4.32 -11.22 15.87
N ARG A 198 -5.51 -11.33 16.46
CA ARG A 198 -5.83 -10.71 17.76
C ARG A 198 -5.48 -9.23 17.84
N ARG A 199 -5.60 -8.50 16.70
CA ARG A 199 -5.17 -7.11 16.57
C ARG A 199 -5.80 -6.21 17.63
N VAL A 200 -7.11 -6.29 17.83
CA VAL A 200 -7.83 -5.46 18.80
C VAL A 200 -7.33 -5.70 20.23
N GLN A 201 -7.13 -6.95 20.62
CA GLN A 201 -6.63 -7.30 21.95
C GLN A 201 -5.17 -6.84 22.14
N ALA A 202 -4.35 -6.93 21.10
CA ALA A 202 -2.98 -6.46 21.14
C ALA A 202 -2.92 -4.93 21.33
N LEU A 203 -3.70 -4.17 20.56
CA LEU A 203 -3.79 -2.72 20.71
C LEU A 203 -4.28 -2.29 22.10
N ARG A 204 -5.28 -2.99 22.65
CA ARG A 204 -5.74 -2.72 24.03
C ARG A 204 -4.63 -2.96 25.07
N ARG A 205 -3.82 -4.00 24.91
CA ARG A 205 -2.68 -4.25 25.82
C ARG A 205 -1.63 -3.15 25.73
N VAL A 206 -1.31 -2.70 24.52
CA VAL A 206 -0.29 -1.67 24.28
C VAL A 206 -0.73 -0.31 24.80
N TRP A 207 -1.98 0.07 24.56
CA TRP A 207 -2.50 1.42 24.79
C TRP A 207 -3.36 1.55 26.04
N GLY A 208 -3.49 0.49 26.86
CA GLY A 208 -4.19 0.58 28.15
C GLY A 208 -5.71 0.58 28.09
N GLY A 209 -6.32 0.06 27.00
CA GLY A 209 -7.76 -0.16 26.95
C GLY A 209 -8.62 1.10 26.89
N ALA A 210 -8.06 2.20 26.35
CA ALA A 210 -8.82 3.43 26.11
C ALA A 210 -9.71 3.30 24.86
#